data_565ff2326212930a9224bfbd9a2cf477
#
_entry.id   565ff2326212930a9224bfbd9a2cf477
#
_cell.length_a   1.000
_cell.length_b   1.000
_cell.length_c   1.000
_cell.angle_alpha   90.00
_cell.angle_beta   90.00
_cell.angle_gamma   90.00
#
_symmetry.space_group_name_H-M   'P 1'
#
loop_
_entity.id
_entity.type
_entity.pdbx_description
1 polymer ?
#
loop_
_entity_poly.entity_id
_entity_poly.type
_entity_poly.pdbx_seq_one_letter_code
_entity_poly.pdbx_strand_id
1 'polypeptide(L)'
;MAKEKEKEKEKKKILVVDDEPDNTSIFSMGLEDGGFKVDAFTDPLLALSRFKSLHKKYDLLILDIKMPEMNGFELFEEMRKIDNKVKACFLTAFGEGYTEEFGRRFPSSINVSFIRKPIRIDDLVKKVNELVIT
;
A
#
# COMPACT_ATOMS: atom_id res chain seq x y z
N MET A 1 27.75 13.82 -2.93
CA MET A 1 27.60 12.90 -1.79
C MET A 1 26.51 13.30 -0.82
N ALA A 2 26.53 14.53 -0.30
CA ALA A 2 25.44 14.99 0.56
C ALA A 2 24.08 14.99 -0.14
N LYS A 3 24.05 15.36 -1.42
CA LYS A 3 22.82 15.36 -2.23
C LYS A 3 22.25 13.96 -2.44
N GLU A 4 23.08 12.94 -2.56
CA GLU A 4 22.63 11.57 -2.73
C GLU A 4 22.01 11.04 -1.45
N LYS A 5 22.61 11.35 -0.30
CA LYS A 5 22.06 10.98 1.00
C LYS A 5 20.73 11.67 1.28
N GLU A 6 20.62 12.94 0.88
CA GLU A 6 19.37 13.69 1.01
C GLU A 6 18.28 13.12 0.13
N LYS A 7 18.60 12.73 -1.12
CA LYS A 7 17.65 12.10 -2.02
C LYS A 7 17.15 10.77 -1.47
N GLU A 8 18.02 9.96 -0.86
CA GLU A 8 17.61 8.71 -0.25
C GLU A 8 16.72 8.93 0.97
N LYS A 9 17.01 9.92 1.80
CA LYS A 9 16.16 10.28 2.93
C LYS A 9 14.79 10.79 2.49
N GLU A 10 14.71 11.40 1.31
CA GLU A 10 13.49 11.95 0.75
C GLU A 10 12.65 10.91 0.01
N LYS A 11 13.20 9.73 -0.27
CA LYS A 11 12.43 8.67 -0.95
C LYS A 11 11.25 8.24 -0.09
N LYS A 12 10.09 8.23 -0.70
CA LYS A 12 8.87 7.75 -0.05
C LYS A 12 8.93 6.22 0.09
N LYS A 13 8.40 5.75 1.17
CA LYS A 13 8.43 4.32 1.50
C LYS A 13 7.03 3.72 1.37
N ILE A 14 6.95 2.64 0.61
CA ILE A 14 5.69 1.98 0.26
C ILE A 14 5.70 0.57 0.84
N LEU A 15 4.61 0.18 1.47
CA LEU A 15 4.40 -1.20 1.89
C LEU A 15 3.39 -1.83 0.94
N VAL A 16 3.78 -2.93 0.30
CA VAL A 16 2.92 -3.66 -0.65
C VAL A 16 2.57 -5.02 -0.06
N VAL A 17 1.29 -5.34 -0.01
CA VAL A 17 0.81 -6.65 0.44
C VAL A 17 -0.14 -7.23 -0.60
N ASP A 18 0.25 -8.36 -1.18
CA ASP A 18 -0.53 -9.09 -2.17
C ASP A 18 -0.15 -10.56 -2.06
N ASP A 19 -1.11 -11.45 -1.90
CA ASP A 19 -0.84 -12.87 -1.68
C ASP A 19 -0.24 -13.61 -2.88
N GLU A 20 -0.20 -12.99 -4.05
CA GLU A 20 0.44 -13.54 -5.23
C GLU A 20 1.88 -13.05 -5.33
N PRO A 21 2.90 -13.95 -5.23
CA PRO A 21 4.30 -13.53 -5.27
C PRO A 21 4.71 -12.81 -6.55
N ASP A 22 4.13 -13.19 -7.68
CA ASP A 22 4.43 -12.53 -8.96
C ASP A 22 4.02 -11.06 -8.93
N ASN A 23 2.86 -10.77 -8.34
CA ASN A 23 2.39 -9.40 -8.21
C ASN A 23 3.30 -8.56 -7.30
N THR A 24 3.67 -9.10 -6.14
CA THR A 24 4.56 -8.37 -5.24
C THR A 24 5.91 -8.08 -5.88
N SER A 25 6.44 -9.04 -6.64
CA SER A 25 7.72 -8.85 -7.35
C SER A 25 7.62 -7.76 -8.42
N ILE A 26 6.59 -7.82 -9.24
CA ILE A 26 6.40 -6.85 -10.33
C ILE A 26 6.15 -5.45 -9.77
N PHE A 27 5.30 -5.33 -8.75
CA PHE A 27 5.00 -4.04 -8.14
C PHE A 27 6.24 -3.45 -7.45
N SER A 28 7.00 -4.27 -6.72
CA SER A 28 8.23 -3.83 -6.08
C SER A 28 9.24 -3.29 -7.07
N MET A 29 9.50 -4.04 -8.14
CA MET A 29 10.46 -3.62 -9.15
C MET A 29 10.04 -2.31 -9.82
N GLY A 30 8.78 -2.22 -10.20
CA GLY A 30 8.27 -1.02 -10.86
C GLY A 30 8.32 0.21 -9.96
N LEU A 31 7.94 0.06 -8.70
CA LEU A 31 7.95 1.17 -7.75
C LEU A 31 9.39 1.56 -7.39
N GLU A 32 10.29 0.60 -7.23
CA GLU A 32 11.70 0.91 -6.97
C GLU A 32 12.32 1.64 -8.15
N ASP A 33 12.03 1.21 -9.38
CA ASP A 33 12.48 1.93 -10.58
C ASP A 33 11.91 3.36 -10.63
N GLY A 34 10.72 3.54 -10.09
CA GLY A 34 10.06 4.84 -9.99
C GLY A 34 10.60 5.74 -8.86
N GLY A 35 11.57 5.27 -8.09
CA GLY A 35 12.22 6.06 -7.06
C GLY A 35 11.69 5.85 -5.64
N PHE A 36 10.88 4.83 -5.41
CA PHE A 36 10.35 4.53 -4.07
C PHE A 36 11.18 3.48 -3.37
N LYS A 37 11.12 3.48 -2.05
CA LYS A 37 11.59 2.35 -1.25
C LYS A 37 10.38 1.45 -1.00
N VAL A 38 10.55 0.15 -1.16
CA VAL A 38 9.43 -0.79 -1.10
C VAL A 38 9.75 -1.94 -0.17
N ASP A 39 8.82 -2.22 0.75
CA ASP A 39 8.77 -3.49 1.46
C ASP A 39 7.55 -4.24 0.92
N ALA A 40 7.74 -5.47 0.50
CA ALA A 40 6.68 -6.26 -0.10
C ALA A 40 6.49 -7.58 0.63
N PHE A 41 5.24 -7.93 0.88
CA PHE A 41 4.87 -9.14 1.60
C PHE A 41 3.75 -9.88 0.89
N THR A 42 3.83 -11.21 0.92
CA THR A 42 2.72 -12.05 0.46
C THR A 42 1.83 -12.50 1.62
N ASP A 43 2.32 -12.38 2.86
CA ASP A 43 1.60 -12.77 4.06
C ASP A 43 1.18 -11.51 4.83
N PRO A 44 -0.14 -11.27 4.98
CA PRO A 44 -0.60 -10.08 5.70
C PRO A 44 -0.16 -10.03 7.16
N LEU A 45 0.01 -11.18 7.81
CA LEU A 45 0.45 -11.21 9.21
C LEU A 45 1.90 -10.77 9.36
N LEU A 46 2.77 -11.15 8.41
CA LEU A 46 4.15 -10.66 8.39
C LEU A 46 4.21 -9.17 8.09
N ALA A 47 3.36 -8.70 7.18
CA ALA A 47 3.26 -7.28 6.87
C ALA A 47 2.84 -6.47 8.11
N LEU A 48 1.87 -6.97 8.85
CA LEU A 48 1.41 -6.32 10.08
C LEU A 48 2.51 -6.26 11.12
N SER A 49 3.27 -7.35 11.27
CA SER A 49 4.41 -7.40 12.19
C SER A 49 5.46 -6.34 11.83
N ARG A 50 5.78 -6.23 10.56
CA ARG A 50 6.72 -5.21 10.08
C ARG A 50 6.18 -3.80 10.32
N PHE A 51 4.90 -3.59 10.07
CA PHE A 51 4.27 -2.30 10.30
C PHE A 51 4.35 -1.88 11.77
N LYS A 52 4.13 -2.80 12.68
CA LYS A 52 4.25 -2.54 14.12
C LYS A 52 5.65 -2.05 14.49
N SER A 53 6.69 -2.58 13.83
CA SER A 53 8.08 -2.17 14.09
C SER A 53 8.42 -0.82 13.48
N LEU A 54 7.82 -0.46 12.34
CA LEU A 54 8.21 0.70 11.54
C LEU A 54 7.04 1.62 11.21
N HIS A 55 6.00 1.63 12.02
CA HIS A 55 4.71 2.24 11.71
C HIS A 55 4.76 3.64 11.10
N LYS A 56 5.59 4.52 11.59
CA LYS A 56 5.66 5.89 11.09
C LYS A 56 6.55 6.08 9.86
N LYS A 57 7.08 5.00 9.30
CA LYS A 57 8.02 5.08 8.18
C LYS A 57 7.40 4.81 6.81
N TYR A 58 6.14 4.41 6.77
CA TYR A 58 5.47 4.15 5.50
C TYR A 58 4.62 5.35 5.10
N ASP A 59 4.80 5.80 3.86
CA ASP A 59 4.04 6.91 3.30
C ASP A 59 2.76 6.43 2.64
N LEU A 60 2.72 5.18 2.20
CA LEU A 60 1.54 4.60 1.57
C LEU A 60 1.54 3.09 1.74
N LEU A 61 0.36 2.54 1.95
CA LEU A 61 0.13 1.10 1.93
C LEU A 61 -0.58 0.76 0.62
N ILE A 62 -0.11 -0.28 -0.06
CA ILE A 62 -0.80 -0.86 -1.22
C ILE A 62 -1.24 -2.25 -0.80
N LEU A 63 -2.53 -2.45 -0.66
CA LEU A 63 -3.09 -3.66 -0.07
C LEU A 63 -4.07 -4.33 -1.03
N ASP A 64 -3.81 -5.60 -1.34
CA ASP A 64 -4.80 -6.42 -2.02
C ASP A 64 -5.97 -6.67 -1.06
N ILE A 65 -7.18 -6.64 -1.55
CA ILE A 65 -8.36 -6.85 -0.70
C ILE A 65 -8.54 -8.33 -0.42
N LYS A 66 -8.50 -9.17 -1.44
CA LYS A 66 -8.82 -10.59 -1.31
C LYS A 66 -7.57 -11.41 -1.06
N MET A 67 -7.32 -11.73 0.20
CA MET A 67 -6.19 -12.57 0.63
C MET A 67 -6.68 -13.62 1.62
N PRO A 68 -6.04 -14.81 1.66
CA PRO A 68 -6.36 -15.79 2.70
C PRO A 68 -6.00 -15.27 4.09
N GLU A 69 -6.65 -15.80 5.10
CA GLU A 69 -6.44 -15.50 6.53
C GLU A 69 -6.89 -14.11 6.96
N MET A 70 -6.43 -13.07 6.30
CA MET A 70 -6.79 -11.68 6.65
C MET A 70 -6.90 -10.89 5.34
N ASN A 71 -8.07 -10.30 5.08
CA ASN A 71 -8.25 -9.48 3.88
C ASN A 71 -7.66 -8.09 4.07
N GLY A 72 -7.59 -7.32 2.98
CA GLY A 72 -6.97 -6.00 3.00
C GLY A 72 -7.65 -5.01 3.94
N PHE A 73 -8.96 -5.10 4.09
CA PHE A 73 -9.69 -4.21 5.00
C PHE A 73 -9.37 -4.52 6.46
N GLU A 74 -9.32 -5.79 6.80
CA GLU A 74 -8.95 -6.22 8.16
C GLU A 74 -7.52 -5.80 8.49
N LEU A 75 -6.61 -5.99 7.54
CA LEU A 75 -5.22 -5.57 7.70
C LEU A 75 -5.12 -4.05 7.92
N PHE A 76 -5.83 -3.28 7.12
CA PHE A 76 -5.85 -1.83 7.24
C PHE A 76 -6.41 -1.37 8.59
N GLU A 77 -7.47 -2.04 9.07
CA GLU A 77 -8.00 -1.74 10.40
C GLU A 77 -6.95 -1.88 11.48
N GLU A 78 -6.18 -2.98 11.44
CA GLU A 78 -5.12 -3.22 12.42
C GLU A 78 -3.99 -2.19 12.30
N MET A 79 -3.63 -1.83 11.08
CA MET A 79 -2.59 -0.83 10.86
C MET A 79 -3.02 0.56 11.33
N ARG A 80 -4.29 0.91 11.15
CA ARG A 80 -4.83 2.19 11.61
C ARG A 80 -4.85 2.33 13.13
N LYS A 81 -4.95 1.23 13.85
CA LYS A 81 -4.84 1.26 15.32
C LYS A 81 -3.45 1.71 15.77
N ILE A 82 -2.45 1.48 14.94
CA ILE A 82 -1.06 1.83 15.23
C ILE A 82 -0.75 3.24 14.73
N ASP A 83 -1.20 3.56 13.50
CA ASP A 83 -1.02 4.87 12.88
C ASP A 83 -2.31 5.28 12.19
N ASN A 84 -3.08 6.13 12.84
CA ASN A 84 -4.40 6.53 12.32
C ASN A 84 -4.34 7.51 11.14
N LYS A 85 -3.14 7.92 10.74
CA LYS A 85 -2.94 8.83 9.61
C LYS A 85 -2.41 8.13 8.38
N VAL A 86 -2.17 6.82 8.45
CA VAL A 86 -1.60 6.08 7.32
C VAL A 86 -2.55 6.09 6.13
N LYS A 87 -1.99 6.29 4.94
CA LYS A 87 -2.75 6.27 3.69
C LYS A 87 -2.72 4.87 3.10
N ALA A 88 -3.81 4.48 2.47
CA ALA A 88 -3.88 3.18 1.82
C ALA A 88 -4.46 3.29 0.41
N CYS A 89 -3.99 2.42 -0.46
CA CYS A 89 -4.53 2.18 -1.78
C CYS A 89 -4.86 0.70 -1.88
N PHE A 90 -6.14 0.37 -2.06
CA PHE A 90 -6.58 -1.01 -2.17
C PHE A 90 -6.56 -1.47 -3.62
N LEU A 91 -6.02 -2.67 -3.84
CA LEU A 91 -6.05 -3.32 -5.15
C LEU A 91 -7.21 -4.30 -5.18
N THR A 92 -8.04 -4.23 -6.21
CA THR A 92 -9.20 -5.10 -6.32
C THR A 92 -9.39 -5.61 -7.75
N ALA A 93 -9.66 -6.91 -7.88
CA ALA A 93 -10.05 -7.51 -9.16
C ALA A 93 -11.56 -7.34 -9.42
N PHE A 94 -12.34 -7.09 -8.36
CA PHE A 94 -13.79 -6.97 -8.41
C PHE A 94 -14.16 -5.56 -7.93
N GLY A 95 -14.53 -4.69 -8.83
CA GLY A 95 -14.63 -3.26 -8.53
C GLY A 95 -15.63 -2.86 -7.46
N GLU A 96 -16.87 -2.66 -7.82
CA GLU A 96 -17.80 -1.80 -7.10
C GLU A 96 -18.23 -2.26 -5.70
N GLY A 97 -18.41 -3.55 -5.47
CA GLY A 97 -18.87 -4.06 -4.18
C GLY A 97 -17.92 -3.77 -3.01
N TYR A 98 -16.62 -3.75 -3.27
CA TYR A 98 -15.64 -3.48 -2.23
C TYR A 98 -15.60 -2.02 -1.80
N THR A 99 -15.89 -1.10 -2.72
CA THR A 99 -15.98 0.32 -2.38
C THR A 99 -17.14 0.56 -1.42
N GLU A 100 -18.28 -0.08 -1.66
CA GLU A 100 -19.43 0.02 -0.77
C GLU A 100 -19.13 -0.60 0.62
N GLU A 101 -18.52 -1.78 0.63
CA GLU A 101 -18.13 -2.42 1.88
C GLU A 101 -17.20 -1.53 2.69
N PHE A 102 -16.23 -0.91 2.03
CA PHE A 102 -15.33 0.03 2.68
C PHE A 102 -16.10 1.20 3.31
N GLY A 103 -17.04 1.78 2.57
CA GLY A 103 -17.85 2.89 3.05
C GLY A 103 -18.67 2.56 4.29
N ARG A 104 -19.14 1.32 4.40
CA ARG A 104 -19.86 0.85 5.59
C ARG A 104 -18.92 0.59 6.77
N ARG A 105 -17.67 0.23 6.49
CA ARG A 105 -16.70 -0.21 7.49
C ARG A 105 -15.91 0.93 8.10
N PHE A 106 -15.66 1.97 7.32
CA PHE A 106 -14.79 3.06 7.70
C PHE A 106 -15.46 4.42 7.54
N PRO A 107 -15.12 5.40 8.38
CA PRO A 107 -15.64 6.76 8.23
C PRO A 107 -15.18 7.41 6.93
N SER A 108 -15.99 8.31 6.39
CA SER A 108 -15.70 9.00 5.13
C SER A 108 -14.45 9.90 5.19
N SER A 109 -13.98 10.22 6.39
CA SER A 109 -12.79 11.04 6.59
C SER A 109 -11.48 10.31 6.34
N ILE A 110 -11.53 8.99 6.14
CA ILE A 110 -10.33 8.20 5.91
C ILE A 110 -9.83 8.39 4.49
N ASN A 111 -8.54 8.67 4.38
CA ASN A 111 -7.91 8.90 3.08
C ASN A 111 -7.48 7.57 2.45
N VAL A 112 -8.30 7.03 1.57
CA VAL A 112 -8.00 5.81 0.84
C VAL A 112 -8.30 5.98 -0.63
N SER A 113 -7.66 5.14 -1.44
CA SER A 113 -7.88 5.04 -2.87
C SER A 113 -8.08 3.59 -3.26
N PHE A 114 -8.66 3.38 -4.43
CA PHE A 114 -8.87 2.04 -4.98
C PHE A 114 -8.27 1.97 -6.37
N ILE A 115 -7.59 0.88 -6.67
CA ILE A 115 -7.06 0.59 -8.00
C ILE A 115 -7.61 -0.75 -8.44
N ARG A 116 -8.19 -0.79 -9.63
CA ARG A 116 -8.73 -2.01 -10.21
C ARG A 116 -7.63 -2.79 -10.93
N LYS A 117 -7.51 -4.06 -10.61
CA LYS A 117 -6.64 -4.98 -11.34
C LYS A 117 -7.30 -5.42 -12.65
N PRO A 118 -6.54 -5.73 -13.69
CA PRO A 118 -5.09 -5.62 -13.79
C PRO A 118 -4.67 -4.16 -14.01
N ILE A 119 -3.52 -3.78 -13.46
CA ILE A 119 -2.98 -2.44 -13.65
C ILE A 119 -1.58 -2.52 -14.26
N ARG A 120 -1.29 -1.63 -15.19
CA ARG A 120 0.05 -1.52 -15.76
C ARG A 120 0.98 -0.87 -14.74
N ILE A 121 2.24 -1.28 -14.75
CA ILE A 121 3.23 -0.75 -13.80
C ILE A 121 3.36 0.77 -13.94
N ASP A 122 3.38 1.29 -15.17
CA ASP A 122 3.47 2.73 -15.40
C ASP A 122 2.32 3.48 -14.72
N ASP A 123 1.12 2.94 -14.83
CA ASP A 123 -0.07 3.54 -14.24
C ASP A 123 -0.05 3.44 -12.71
N LEU A 124 0.45 2.33 -12.19
CA LEU A 124 0.60 2.17 -10.75
C LEU A 124 1.59 3.20 -10.17
N VAL A 125 2.75 3.34 -10.81
CA VAL A 125 3.77 4.31 -10.37
C VAL A 125 3.22 5.73 -10.41
N LYS A 126 2.50 6.07 -11.47
CA LYS A 126 1.86 7.38 -11.61
C LYS A 126 0.85 7.63 -10.50
N LYS A 127 0.00 6.64 -10.21
CA LYS A 127 -1.00 6.75 -9.15
C LYS A 127 -0.35 6.91 -7.78
N VAL A 128 0.69 6.14 -7.52
CA VAL A 128 1.41 6.23 -6.24
C VAL A 128 2.05 7.60 -6.08
N ASN A 129 2.66 8.14 -7.14
CA ASN A 129 3.21 9.50 -7.10
C ASN A 129 2.14 10.53 -6.71
N GLU A 130 0.96 10.42 -7.28
CA GLU A 130 -0.15 11.32 -6.95
C GLU A 130 -0.58 11.19 -5.48
N LEU A 131 -0.64 9.97 -4.97
CA LEU A 131 -1.12 9.69 -3.61
C LEU A 131 -0.13 10.14 -2.54
N VAL A 132 1.18 9.98 -2.77
CA VAL A 132 2.18 10.32 -1.75
C VAL A 132 2.45 11.82 -1.65
N ILE A 133 2.10 12.59 -2.67
CA ILE A 133 2.26 14.05 -2.67
C ILE A 133 1.21 14.72 -1.79
N THR A 134 0.02 14.16 -1.74
CA THR A 134 -1.07 14.74 -0.97
C THR A 134 -1.06 14.24 0.46
#